data_d7a677d5cdf436b232386bed68d58427
#
_entry.id   d7a677d5cdf436b232386bed68d58427
#
_cell.length_a   1.000
_cell.length_b   1.000
_cell.length_c   1.000
_cell.angle_alpha   90.00
_cell.angle_beta   90.00
_cell.angle_gamma   90.00
#
_symmetry.space_group_name_H-M   'P 1'
#
loop_
_entity.id
_entity.type
_entity.pdbx_description
1 polymer ?
#
loop_
_entity_poly.entity_id
_entity_poly.type
_entity_poly.pdbx_seq_one_letter_code
_entity_poly.pdbx_strand_id
1 'polypeptide(L)'
;MKEGMKMSGFLIGIVTGAVIIYCGILYVRKVEERSFLSYLMERLLFLFVKPLTYSKDEPEKFEQELNKLAKGNDVPITNPKKYIKVDVQEKDVDGMQVFVWNDKKDANQKVILFLHGGAYVLQPSMMHFTLVNKIAQAIDAKVVFPIYPKAPKHKYRETYEKLEKLYRGLLEEHTNTNSIIFMGDSAGGGLSLGFAIYLKELSLPQPKELVLFSPWVDIATDNPEIASYEPFDPILKQSGIHEVAKYWAGEDLKQPLVSPLFGDLSGLGRISIYIGTHDILYPDNRLLHEKLLKEGINHRYIERKKMNHVYVGLPIKEAREDIQELIEELKK
;
A
#
# COMPACT_ATOMS: atom_id res chain seq x y z
N MET A 1 -56.00 6.87 -24.02
CA MET A 1 -55.97 6.82 -22.54
C MET A 1 -54.92 5.84 -21.98
N LYS A 2 -54.80 4.61 -22.49
CA LYS A 2 -53.82 3.62 -21.96
C LYS A 2 -52.31 3.97 -22.20
N GLU A 3 -51.96 4.70 -23.27
CA GLU A 3 -50.59 5.13 -23.54
C GLU A 3 -50.15 6.30 -22.64
N GLY A 4 -51.02 7.26 -22.37
CA GLY A 4 -50.71 8.37 -21.44
C GLY A 4 -50.51 7.89 -20.00
N MET A 5 -51.25 6.87 -19.56
CA MET A 5 -51.07 6.26 -18.23
C MET A 5 -49.76 5.48 -18.09
N LYS A 6 -49.28 4.81 -19.17
CA LYS A 6 -48.01 4.11 -19.18
C LYS A 6 -46.81 5.07 -19.14
N MET A 7 -46.91 6.20 -19.87
CA MET A 7 -45.92 7.25 -19.92
C MET A 7 -45.81 8.01 -18.58
N SER A 8 -46.92 8.25 -17.89
CA SER A 8 -46.92 8.90 -16.56
C SER A 8 -46.31 7.98 -15.49
N GLY A 9 -46.61 6.67 -15.52
CA GLY A 9 -45.99 5.69 -14.60
C GLY A 9 -44.48 5.55 -14.79
N PHE A 10 -43.99 5.57 -16.03
CA PHE A 10 -42.58 5.55 -16.36
C PHE A 10 -41.86 6.82 -15.87
N LEU A 11 -42.45 7.98 -16.06
CA LEU A 11 -41.92 9.29 -15.57
C LEU A 11 -41.84 9.33 -14.04
N ILE A 12 -42.88 8.86 -13.36
CA ILE A 12 -42.91 8.76 -11.89
C ILE A 12 -41.82 7.85 -11.40
N GLY A 13 -41.59 6.68 -12.05
CA GLY A 13 -40.50 5.75 -11.72
C GLY A 13 -39.11 6.40 -11.83
N ILE A 14 -38.87 7.15 -12.90
CA ILE A 14 -37.60 7.89 -13.10
C ILE A 14 -37.39 8.95 -12.00
N VAL A 15 -38.40 9.75 -11.71
CA VAL A 15 -38.34 10.83 -10.69
C VAL A 15 -38.10 10.21 -9.31
N THR A 16 -38.82 9.14 -8.97
CA THR A 16 -38.65 8.43 -7.69
C THR A 16 -37.24 7.85 -7.57
N GLY A 17 -36.73 7.21 -8.63
CA GLY A 17 -35.36 6.71 -8.66
C GLY A 17 -34.32 7.82 -8.48
N ALA A 18 -34.47 8.95 -9.16
CA ALA A 18 -33.60 10.12 -9.01
C ALA A 18 -33.61 10.70 -7.60
N VAL A 19 -34.78 10.78 -6.96
CA VAL A 19 -34.91 11.25 -5.56
C VAL A 19 -34.21 10.27 -4.59
N ILE A 20 -34.38 8.97 -4.75
CA ILE A 20 -33.71 7.98 -3.90
C ILE A 20 -32.19 8.09 -4.03
N ILE A 21 -31.68 8.20 -5.25
CA ILE A 21 -30.24 8.38 -5.50
C ILE A 21 -29.75 9.68 -4.86
N TYR A 22 -30.48 10.78 -5.04
CA TYR A 22 -30.11 12.07 -4.45
C TYR A 22 -30.08 12.03 -2.92
N CYS A 23 -31.11 11.45 -2.30
CA CYS A 23 -31.15 11.24 -0.85
C CYS A 23 -29.98 10.35 -0.37
N GLY A 24 -29.65 9.29 -1.11
CA GLY A 24 -28.49 8.43 -0.84
C GLY A 24 -27.17 9.22 -0.90
N ILE A 25 -26.97 10.07 -1.91
CA ILE A 25 -25.79 10.92 -2.02
C ILE A 25 -25.72 11.91 -0.85
N LEU A 26 -26.83 12.52 -0.45
CA LEU A 26 -26.88 13.45 0.69
C LEU A 26 -26.56 12.72 2.00
N TYR A 27 -27.11 11.53 2.21
CA TYR A 27 -26.83 10.69 3.38
C TYR A 27 -25.32 10.40 3.46
N VAL A 28 -24.72 9.88 2.40
CA VAL A 28 -23.30 9.58 2.37
C VAL A 28 -22.44 10.80 2.65
N ARG A 29 -22.79 11.97 2.06
CA ARG A 29 -22.04 13.21 2.29
C ARG A 29 -22.16 13.76 3.70
N LYS A 30 -23.36 13.71 4.30
CA LYS A 30 -23.64 14.37 5.59
C LYS A 30 -23.49 13.45 6.80
N VAL A 31 -23.77 12.16 6.64
CA VAL A 31 -23.75 11.17 7.73
C VAL A 31 -22.49 10.32 7.68
N GLU A 32 -22.11 9.87 6.47
CA GLU A 32 -20.89 9.09 6.29
C GLU A 32 -19.64 9.99 6.20
N GLU A 33 -19.79 11.27 5.90
CA GLU A 33 -18.72 12.27 5.77
C GLU A 33 -17.65 11.89 4.74
N ARG A 34 -18.07 11.24 3.64
CA ARG A 34 -17.22 10.81 2.54
C ARG A 34 -17.88 10.99 1.17
N SER A 35 -17.12 10.81 0.10
CA SER A 35 -17.68 10.86 -1.25
C SER A 35 -18.59 9.65 -1.51
N PHE A 36 -19.61 9.85 -2.34
CA PHE A 36 -20.51 8.75 -2.74
C PHE A 36 -19.73 7.64 -3.46
N LEU A 37 -18.72 8.00 -4.24
CA LEU A 37 -17.92 7.03 -4.96
C LEU A 37 -17.08 6.16 -4.00
N SER A 38 -16.53 6.73 -2.92
CA SER A 38 -15.80 5.94 -1.91
C SER A 38 -16.72 4.94 -1.21
N TYR A 39 -17.95 5.38 -0.85
CA TYR A 39 -18.95 4.50 -0.29
C TYR A 39 -19.31 3.34 -1.25
N LEU A 40 -19.55 3.67 -2.53
CA LEU A 40 -19.89 2.65 -3.54
C LEU A 40 -18.73 1.67 -3.76
N MET A 41 -17.50 2.17 -3.86
CA MET A 41 -16.31 1.32 -4.03
C MET A 41 -16.14 0.35 -2.86
N GLU A 42 -16.32 0.81 -1.63
CA GLU A 42 -16.27 -0.07 -0.46
C GLU A 42 -17.35 -1.19 -0.54
N ARG A 43 -18.60 -0.86 -0.94
CA ARG A 43 -19.66 -1.88 -1.11
C ARG A 43 -19.31 -2.88 -2.21
N LEU A 44 -18.70 -2.42 -3.30
CA LEU A 44 -18.23 -3.31 -4.37
C LEU A 44 -17.09 -4.20 -3.88
N LEU A 45 -16.16 -3.68 -3.09
CA LEU A 45 -15.09 -4.48 -2.49
C LEU A 45 -15.67 -5.59 -1.60
N PHE A 46 -16.63 -5.31 -0.74
CA PHE A 46 -17.32 -6.33 0.06
C PHE A 46 -18.01 -7.43 -0.78
N LEU A 47 -18.47 -7.09 -1.99
CA LEU A 47 -19.14 -8.04 -2.86
C LEU A 47 -18.17 -8.93 -3.66
N PHE A 48 -17.01 -8.38 -4.07
CA PHE A 48 -16.14 -9.02 -5.05
C PHE A 48 -14.79 -9.48 -4.50
N VAL A 49 -14.32 -8.88 -3.40
CA VAL A 49 -13.07 -9.30 -2.76
C VAL A 49 -13.35 -10.44 -1.78
N LYS A 50 -12.53 -11.47 -1.84
CA LYS A 50 -12.52 -12.56 -0.87
C LYS A 50 -11.22 -12.50 -0.08
N PRO A 51 -11.24 -11.95 1.14
CA PRO A 51 -10.07 -11.92 1.97
C PRO A 51 -9.56 -13.33 2.30
N LEU A 52 -8.24 -13.48 2.37
CA LEU A 52 -7.65 -14.72 2.87
C LEU A 52 -7.98 -14.87 4.36
N THR A 53 -8.47 -16.04 4.73
CA THR A 53 -8.84 -16.38 6.12
C THR A 53 -8.14 -17.65 6.56
N TYR A 54 -7.81 -17.73 7.83
CA TYR A 54 -7.25 -18.93 8.43
C TYR A 54 -8.20 -19.52 9.48
N SER A 55 -8.36 -20.84 9.45
CA SER A 55 -9.02 -21.61 10.50
C SER A 55 -8.10 -22.70 11.01
N LYS A 56 -8.03 -22.88 12.32
CA LYS A 56 -7.27 -23.97 12.97
C LYS A 56 -7.84 -25.34 12.62
N ASP A 57 -9.10 -25.40 12.26
CA ASP A 57 -9.80 -26.66 11.89
C ASP A 57 -9.54 -27.04 10.43
N GLU A 58 -9.11 -26.10 9.58
CA GLU A 58 -8.84 -26.31 8.15
C GLU A 58 -7.48 -25.72 7.73
N PRO A 59 -6.36 -26.08 8.35
CA PRO A 59 -5.04 -25.49 8.03
C PRO A 59 -4.60 -25.80 6.58
N GLU A 60 -4.92 -26.99 6.09
CA GLU A 60 -4.58 -27.41 4.72
C GLU A 60 -5.25 -26.55 3.65
N LYS A 61 -6.46 -26.09 3.92
CA LYS A 61 -7.20 -25.20 3.01
C LYS A 61 -6.48 -23.85 2.87
N PHE A 62 -6.04 -23.31 3.99
CA PHE A 62 -5.26 -22.07 3.97
C PHE A 62 -3.97 -22.23 3.15
N GLU A 63 -3.23 -23.32 3.38
CA GLU A 63 -1.99 -23.61 2.67
C GLU A 63 -2.21 -23.77 1.16
N GLN A 64 -3.30 -24.45 0.76
CA GLN A 64 -3.69 -24.57 -0.64
C GLN A 64 -4.00 -23.21 -1.28
N GLU A 65 -4.75 -22.35 -0.57
CA GLU A 65 -5.06 -20.99 -1.04
C GLU A 65 -3.81 -20.13 -1.13
N LEU A 66 -2.93 -20.18 -0.12
CA LEU A 66 -1.66 -19.47 -0.09
C LEU A 66 -0.76 -19.88 -1.27
N ASN A 67 -0.62 -21.19 -1.50
CA ASN A 67 0.17 -21.72 -2.62
C ASN A 67 -0.44 -21.33 -3.98
N LYS A 68 -1.75 -21.27 -4.08
CA LYS A 68 -2.44 -20.78 -5.29
C LYS A 68 -2.15 -19.31 -5.55
N LEU A 69 -2.19 -18.47 -4.53
CA LEU A 69 -1.85 -17.04 -4.62
C LEU A 69 -0.39 -16.84 -5.01
N ALA A 70 0.51 -17.63 -4.43
CA ALA A 70 1.94 -17.55 -4.67
C ALA A 70 2.40 -18.15 -6.01
N LYS A 71 1.52 -18.90 -6.69
CA LYS A 71 1.86 -19.64 -7.94
C LYS A 71 2.49 -18.77 -9.03
N GLY A 72 2.15 -17.48 -9.05
CA GLY A 72 2.70 -16.51 -10.01
C GLY A 72 4.04 -15.90 -9.61
N ASN A 73 4.53 -16.15 -8.40
CA ASN A 73 5.71 -15.43 -7.88
C ASN A 73 7.03 -15.81 -8.58
N ASP A 74 7.13 -17.04 -9.09
CA ASP A 74 8.30 -17.51 -9.82
C ASP A 74 8.26 -17.15 -11.32
N VAL A 75 7.17 -16.55 -11.79
CA VAL A 75 7.03 -16.13 -13.18
C VAL A 75 7.40 -14.66 -13.29
N PRO A 76 8.43 -14.29 -14.08
CA PRO A 76 8.77 -12.89 -14.29
C PRO A 76 7.57 -12.09 -14.80
N ILE A 77 7.40 -10.88 -14.28
CA ILE A 77 6.38 -9.97 -14.80
C ILE A 77 6.79 -9.53 -16.19
N THR A 78 5.90 -9.73 -17.15
CA THR A 78 6.13 -9.32 -18.53
C THR A 78 5.32 -8.06 -18.83
N ASN A 79 5.93 -7.17 -19.64
CA ASN A 79 5.26 -6.02 -20.22
C ASN A 79 4.52 -5.08 -19.25
N PRO A 80 5.21 -4.45 -18.27
CA PRO A 80 4.60 -3.43 -17.42
C PRO A 80 4.15 -2.18 -18.21
N LYS A 81 4.66 -1.97 -19.43
CA LYS A 81 4.22 -0.89 -20.35
C LYS A 81 2.71 -0.87 -20.60
N LYS A 82 2.04 -2.02 -20.53
CA LYS A 82 0.57 -2.09 -20.69
C LYS A 82 -0.18 -1.29 -19.60
N TYR A 83 0.46 -1.06 -18.45
CA TYR A 83 -0.15 -0.32 -17.34
C TYR A 83 0.19 1.17 -17.35
N ILE A 84 1.42 1.55 -17.73
CA ILE A 84 1.94 2.90 -17.54
C ILE A 84 2.30 3.65 -18.81
N LYS A 85 2.28 3.00 -19.98
CA LYS A 85 2.50 3.62 -21.31
C LYS A 85 3.79 4.46 -21.43
N VAL A 86 4.84 4.09 -20.70
CA VAL A 86 6.16 4.71 -20.73
C VAL A 86 7.21 3.65 -21.06
N ASP A 87 8.40 4.09 -21.46
CA ASP A 87 9.50 3.17 -21.64
C ASP A 87 10.00 2.66 -20.31
N VAL A 88 10.03 1.34 -20.17
CA VAL A 88 10.46 0.64 -18.95
C VAL A 88 11.69 -0.17 -19.30
N GLN A 89 12.75 0.05 -18.55
CA GLN A 89 13.94 -0.77 -18.55
C GLN A 89 13.78 -1.88 -17.51
N GLU A 90 14.22 -3.07 -17.83
CA GLU A 90 14.30 -4.19 -16.90
C GLU A 90 15.78 -4.44 -16.56
N LYS A 91 16.07 -4.56 -15.27
CA LYS A 91 17.38 -4.91 -14.75
C LYS A 91 17.24 -6.17 -13.90
N ASP A 92 18.31 -6.94 -13.82
CA ASP A 92 18.46 -8.01 -12.83
C ASP A 92 19.42 -7.54 -11.74
N VAL A 93 19.01 -7.71 -10.48
CA VAL A 93 19.85 -7.46 -9.32
C VAL A 93 19.87 -8.72 -8.46
N ASP A 94 20.90 -9.54 -8.66
CA ASP A 94 21.08 -10.79 -7.94
C ASP A 94 19.87 -11.75 -8.08
N GLY A 95 19.38 -11.90 -9.31
CA GLY A 95 18.19 -12.69 -9.64
C GLY A 95 16.86 -12.03 -9.25
N MET A 96 16.87 -10.79 -8.77
CA MET A 96 15.68 -10.01 -8.52
C MET A 96 15.38 -9.11 -9.72
N GLN A 97 14.20 -9.30 -10.34
CA GLN A 97 13.71 -8.44 -11.43
C GLN A 97 13.44 -7.02 -10.89
N VAL A 98 13.97 -6.01 -11.57
CA VAL A 98 13.79 -4.60 -11.22
C VAL A 98 13.35 -3.81 -12.45
N PHE A 99 12.21 -3.14 -12.37
CA PHE A 99 11.77 -2.23 -13.39
C PHE A 99 12.23 -0.80 -13.08
N VAL A 100 12.73 -0.12 -14.11
CA VAL A 100 13.18 1.28 -14.00
C VAL A 100 12.55 2.07 -15.13
N TRP A 101 11.98 3.23 -14.81
CA TRP A 101 11.46 4.15 -15.83
C TRP A 101 11.62 5.62 -15.41
N ASN A 102 11.40 6.50 -16.38
CA ASN A 102 11.61 7.94 -16.24
C ASN A 102 13.04 8.30 -15.78
N ASP A 103 14.05 7.50 -16.19
CA ASP A 103 15.46 7.70 -15.83
C ASP A 103 16.12 8.67 -16.82
N LYS A 104 16.42 9.87 -16.39
CA LYS A 104 17.08 10.93 -17.17
C LYS A 104 18.61 10.88 -17.14
N LYS A 105 19.18 9.93 -16.40
CA LYS A 105 20.63 9.85 -16.17
C LYS A 105 21.21 11.10 -15.50
N ASP A 106 20.40 11.78 -14.70
CA ASP A 106 20.78 12.93 -13.89
C ASP A 106 20.95 12.49 -12.42
N ALA A 107 22.16 12.64 -11.88
CA ALA A 107 22.48 12.26 -10.51
C ALA A 107 21.67 13.05 -9.45
N ASN A 108 21.06 14.18 -9.83
CA ASN A 108 20.21 15.00 -8.96
C ASN A 108 18.71 14.70 -9.13
N GLN A 109 18.34 13.84 -10.08
CA GLN A 109 16.95 13.47 -10.28
C GLN A 109 16.40 12.79 -9.03
N LYS A 110 15.17 13.16 -8.62
CA LYS A 110 14.47 12.43 -7.55
C LYS A 110 14.26 10.97 -7.94
N VAL A 111 14.44 10.07 -6.98
CA VAL A 111 14.28 8.63 -7.18
C VAL A 111 13.21 8.11 -6.22
N ILE A 112 12.22 7.43 -6.74
CA ILE A 112 11.26 6.68 -5.95
C ILE A 112 11.66 5.20 -5.99
N LEU A 113 12.09 4.65 -4.86
CA LEU A 113 12.16 3.21 -4.65
C LEU A 113 10.78 2.76 -4.15
N PHE A 114 10.01 2.09 -5.01
CA PHE A 114 8.65 1.66 -4.68
C PHE A 114 8.62 0.18 -4.31
N LEU A 115 8.20 -0.11 -3.08
CA LEU A 115 8.00 -1.46 -2.57
C LEU A 115 6.50 -1.75 -2.53
N HIS A 116 6.05 -2.70 -3.36
CA HIS A 116 4.63 -2.98 -3.53
C HIS A 116 4.03 -3.76 -2.37
N GLY A 117 2.73 -3.57 -2.13
CA GLY A 117 1.94 -4.37 -1.20
C GLY A 117 1.61 -5.77 -1.73
N GLY A 118 0.73 -6.47 -1.00
CA GLY A 118 0.29 -7.83 -1.33
C GLY A 118 0.68 -8.86 -0.29
N ALA A 119 0.71 -8.46 0.98
CA ALA A 119 0.94 -9.32 2.15
C ALA A 119 2.21 -10.18 2.04
N TYR A 120 3.23 -9.68 1.36
CA TYR A 120 4.48 -10.43 1.06
C TYR A 120 4.29 -11.70 0.22
N VAL A 121 3.12 -11.95 -0.34
CA VAL A 121 2.78 -13.14 -1.13
C VAL A 121 2.41 -12.80 -2.56
N LEU A 122 1.67 -11.72 -2.79
CA LEU A 122 1.13 -11.40 -4.11
C LEU A 122 2.14 -10.64 -4.97
N GLN A 123 2.06 -10.86 -6.28
CA GLN A 123 2.72 -10.00 -7.27
C GLN A 123 2.06 -8.61 -7.31
N PRO A 124 2.81 -7.56 -7.74
CA PRO A 124 2.23 -6.24 -7.90
C PRO A 124 1.10 -6.23 -8.92
N SER A 125 0.08 -5.46 -8.64
CA SER A 125 -1.08 -5.24 -9.51
C SER A 125 -0.91 -4.00 -10.38
N MET A 126 -1.82 -3.80 -11.33
CA MET A 126 -1.92 -2.57 -12.13
C MET A 126 -1.97 -1.30 -11.25
N MET A 127 -2.63 -1.38 -10.11
CA MET A 127 -2.79 -0.24 -9.19
C MET A 127 -1.42 0.30 -8.74
N HIS A 128 -0.48 -0.57 -8.34
CA HIS A 128 0.85 -0.14 -7.89
C HIS A 128 1.61 0.61 -9.00
N PHE A 129 1.64 0.04 -10.22
CA PHE A 129 2.32 0.68 -11.36
C PHE A 129 1.69 2.03 -11.70
N THR A 130 0.36 2.12 -11.74
CA THR A 130 -0.34 3.37 -12.10
C THR A 130 -0.21 4.44 -11.02
N LEU A 131 -0.28 4.06 -9.75
CA LEU A 131 -0.14 4.98 -8.62
C LEU A 131 1.26 5.61 -8.60
N VAL A 132 2.31 4.78 -8.58
CA VAL A 132 3.68 5.31 -8.51
C VAL A 132 4.05 6.08 -9.79
N ASN A 133 3.59 5.63 -10.98
CA ASN A 133 3.84 6.37 -12.21
C ASN A 133 3.19 7.74 -12.22
N LYS A 134 1.95 7.87 -11.72
CA LYS A 134 1.26 9.15 -11.59
C LYS A 134 2.05 10.13 -10.71
N ILE A 135 2.55 9.67 -9.56
CA ILE A 135 3.34 10.49 -8.65
C ILE A 135 4.67 10.86 -9.31
N ALA A 136 5.39 9.88 -9.85
CA ALA A 136 6.68 10.06 -10.49
C ALA A 136 6.65 11.06 -11.65
N GLN A 137 5.64 10.97 -12.52
CA GLN A 137 5.45 11.93 -13.62
C GLN A 137 5.23 13.37 -13.11
N ALA A 138 4.49 13.52 -12.01
CA ALA A 138 4.15 14.83 -11.47
C ALA A 138 5.34 15.54 -10.79
N ILE A 139 6.31 14.78 -10.26
CA ILE A 139 7.51 15.32 -9.58
C ILE A 139 8.80 15.09 -10.38
N ASP A 140 8.66 14.57 -11.61
CA ASP A 140 9.77 14.26 -12.51
C ASP A 140 10.80 13.28 -11.93
N ALA A 141 10.34 12.27 -11.18
CA ALA A 141 11.20 11.31 -10.51
C ALA A 141 11.45 10.05 -11.36
N LYS A 142 12.67 9.52 -11.27
CA LYS A 142 13.00 8.14 -11.68
C LYS A 142 12.27 7.17 -10.75
N VAL A 143 11.70 6.09 -11.29
CA VAL A 143 11.13 5.01 -10.49
C VAL A 143 12.02 3.79 -10.58
N VAL A 144 12.27 3.19 -9.42
CA VAL A 144 12.93 1.89 -9.25
C VAL A 144 11.94 0.98 -8.54
N PHE A 145 11.50 -0.08 -9.23
CA PHE A 145 10.41 -0.94 -8.80
C PHE A 145 10.88 -2.41 -8.77
N PRO A 146 11.44 -2.89 -7.65
CA PRO A 146 11.88 -4.27 -7.51
C PRO A 146 10.69 -5.22 -7.34
N ILE A 147 10.78 -6.38 -7.98
CA ILE A 147 9.92 -7.53 -7.76
C ILE A 147 10.60 -8.41 -6.72
N TYR A 148 10.53 -7.99 -5.48
CA TYR A 148 11.25 -8.62 -4.38
C TYR A 148 10.79 -10.07 -4.12
N PRO A 149 11.67 -10.95 -3.59
CA PRO A 149 11.33 -12.31 -3.18
C PRO A 149 10.18 -12.31 -2.17
N LYS A 150 9.28 -13.28 -2.25
CA LYS A 150 8.05 -13.33 -1.48
C LYS A 150 7.81 -14.70 -0.83
N ALA A 151 7.05 -14.68 0.27
CA ALA A 151 6.53 -15.87 0.90
C ALA A 151 5.57 -16.64 -0.07
N PRO A 152 5.36 -17.94 0.14
CA PRO A 152 5.95 -18.78 1.19
C PRO A 152 7.36 -19.27 0.89
N LYS A 153 7.86 -19.12 -0.35
CA LYS A 153 9.14 -19.67 -0.82
C LYS A 153 10.34 -18.94 -0.23
N HIS A 154 10.25 -17.62 -0.07
CA HIS A 154 11.32 -16.76 0.42
C HIS A 154 10.91 -16.07 1.72
N LYS A 155 11.88 -15.79 2.57
CA LYS A 155 11.71 -15.07 3.82
C LYS A 155 12.28 -13.66 3.72
N TYR A 156 11.92 -12.81 4.66
CA TYR A 156 12.31 -11.39 4.72
C TYR A 156 13.81 -11.14 4.55
N ARG A 157 14.69 -11.97 5.14
CA ARG A 157 16.15 -11.78 5.08
C ARG A 157 16.68 -11.73 3.66
N GLU A 158 16.26 -12.67 2.82
CA GLU A 158 16.66 -12.69 1.41
C GLU A 158 16.22 -11.43 0.67
N THR A 159 15.02 -10.95 0.97
CA THR A 159 14.52 -9.69 0.39
C THR A 159 15.37 -8.50 0.82
N TYR A 160 15.73 -8.41 2.10
CA TYR A 160 16.58 -7.34 2.62
C TYR A 160 17.96 -7.33 1.98
N GLU A 161 18.60 -8.49 1.85
CA GLU A 161 19.91 -8.64 1.20
C GLU A 161 19.88 -8.18 -0.26
N LYS A 162 18.84 -8.53 -1.02
CA LYS A 162 18.70 -8.09 -2.40
C LYS A 162 18.35 -6.60 -2.52
N LEU A 163 17.50 -6.08 -1.63
CA LEU A 163 17.20 -4.65 -1.57
C LEU A 163 18.44 -3.83 -1.17
N GLU A 164 19.30 -4.34 -0.29
CA GLU A 164 20.58 -3.70 0.06
C GLU A 164 21.48 -3.57 -1.18
N LYS A 165 21.66 -4.65 -1.95
CA LYS A 165 22.45 -4.61 -3.19
C LYS A 165 21.89 -3.58 -4.17
N LEU A 166 20.55 -3.55 -4.34
CA LEU A 166 19.89 -2.56 -5.17
C LEU A 166 20.14 -1.13 -4.66
N TYR A 167 20.01 -0.91 -3.34
CA TYR A 167 20.19 0.41 -2.74
C TYR A 167 21.63 0.90 -2.83
N ARG A 168 22.63 0.04 -2.61
CA ARG A 168 24.05 0.38 -2.82
C ARG A 168 24.31 0.84 -4.26
N GLY A 169 23.74 0.16 -5.25
CA GLY A 169 23.83 0.61 -6.64
C GLY A 169 23.15 1.98 -6.86
N LEU A 170 22.05 2.28 -6.18
CA LEU A 170 21.44 3.61 -6.23
C LEU A 170 22.32 4.68 -5.59
N LEU A 171 23.04 4.38 -4.50
CA LEU A 171 23.98 5.32 -3.86
C LEU A 171 25.20 5.62 -4.74
N GLU A 172 25.61 4.68 -5.58
CA GLU A 172 26.67 4.90 -6.58
C GLU A 172 26.18 5.78 -7.75
N GLU A 173 24.93 5.60 -8.19
CA GLU A 173 24.31 6.41 -9.26
C GLU A 173 23.92 7.82 -8.75
N HIS A 174 23.54 7.97 -7.47
CA HIS A 174 23.02 9.20 -6.86
C HIS A 174 23.81 9.56 -5.60
N THR A 175 24.72 10.51 -5.72
CA THR A 175 25.57 10.94 -4.59
C THR A 175 24.81 11.69 -3.50
N ASN A 176 23.61 12.22 -3.82
CA ASN A 176 22.77 12.97 -2.89
C ASN A 176 21.55 12.13 -2.48
N THR A 177 21.58 11.54 -1.29
CA THR A 177 20.46 10.74 -0.76
C THR A 177 19.20 11.55 -0.48
N ASN A 178 19.31 12.91 -0.41
CA ASN A 178 18.16 13.80 -0.33
C ASN A 178 17.26 13.75 -1.58
N SER A 179 17.69 13.09 -2.65
CA SER A 179 16.85 12.81 -3.82
C SER A 179 16.10 11.49 -3.73
N ILE A 180 16.43 10.59 -2.78
CA ILE A 180 15.85 9.25 -2.69
C ILE A 180 14.61 9.25 -1.76
N ILE A 181 13.52 8.70 -2.26
CA ILE A 181 12.25 8.54 -1.57
C ILE A 181 11.91 7.06 -1.54
N PHE A 182 11.68 6.48 -0.36
CA PHE A 182 11.06 5.16 -0.26
C PHE A 182 9.56 5.34 -0.24
N MET A 183 8.86 4.53 -1.04
CA MET A 183 7.41 4.58 -1.11
C MET A 183 6.87 3.16 -1.14
N GLY A 184 5.79 2.90 -0.41
CA GLY A 184 5.18 1.58 -0.44
C GLY A 184 3.80 1.55 0.19
N ASP A 185 3.05 0.53 -0.13
CA ASP A 185 1.71 0.32 0.37
C ASP A 185 1.61 -1.01 1.14
N SER A 186 0.77 -1.08 2.18
CA SER A 186 0.49 -2.32 2.92
C SER A 186 1.78 -2.99 3.41
N ALA A 187 2.00 -4.26 3.05
CA ALA A 187 3.25 -4.99 3.29
C ALA A 187 4.49 -4.23 2.76
N GLY A 188 4.39 -3.60 1.58
CA GLY A 188 5.47 -2.79 1.02
C GLY A 188 5.74 -1.52 1.81
N GLY A 189 4.73 -0.95 2.46
CA GLY A 189 4.87 0.16 3.41
C GLY A 189 5.63 -0.26 4.66
N GLY A 190 5.27 -1.40 5.26
CA GLY A 190 6.00 -2.02 6.37
C GLY A 190 7.44 -2.36 5.98
N LEU A 191 7.64 -2.96 4.79
CA LEU A 191 8.97 -3.25 4.25
C LEU A 191 9.81 -1.99 4.05
N SER A 192 9.22 -0.89 3.56
CA SER A 192 9.93 0.39 3.38
C SER A 192 10.47 0.93 4.71
N LEU A 193 9.64 0.90 5.75
CA LEU A 193 10.04 1.38 7.08
C LEU A 193 11.05 0.44 7.73
N GLY A 194 10.83 -0.89 7.66
CA GLY A 194 11.79 -1.89 8.15
C GLY A 194 13.13 -1.85 7.41
N PHE A 195 13.10 -1.61 6.09
CA PHE A 195 14.32 -1.46 5.31
C PHE A 195 15.12 -0.21 5.69
N ALA A 196 14.47 0.90 6.01
CA ALA A 196 15.15 2.07 6.54
C ALA A 196 15.83 1.79 7.90
N ILE A 197 15.21 0.99 8.79
CA ILE A 197 15.83 0.51 10.03
C ILE A 197 17.07 -0.35 9.70
N TYR A 198 16.94 -1.29 8.78
CA TYR A 198 18.05 -2.15 8.34
C TYR A 198 19.23 -1.35 7.79
N LEU A 199 18.96 -0.33 6.96
CA LEU A 199 20.01 0.56 6.46
C LEU A 199 20.71 1.32 7.60
N LYS A 200 19.97 1.73 8.61
CA LYS A 200 20.53 2.37 9.80
C LYS A 200 21.46 1.43 10.57
N GLU A 201 21.08 0.16 10.76
CA GLU A 201 21.92 -0.85 11.39
C GLU A 201 23.24 -1.06 10.62
N LEU A 202 23.19 -0.96 9.29
CA LEU A 202 24.38 -1.03 8.43
C LEU A 202 25.16 0.29 8.32
N SER A 203 24.72 1.35 9.01
CA SER A 203 25.29 2.70 8.89
C SER A 203 25.28 3.22 7.45
N LEU A 204 24.29 2.83 6.65
CA LEU A 204 24.08 3.32 5.30
C LEU A 204 23.25 4.61 5.32
N PRO A 205 23.49 5.52 4.36
CA PRO A 205 22.71 6.76 4.24
C PRO A 205 21.21 6.49 4.14
N GLN A 206 20.40 7.33 4.79
CA GLN A 206 18.95 7.22 4.80
C GLN A 206 18.31 7.92 3.58
N PRO A 207 17.13 7.46 3.09
CA PRO A 207 16.35 8.22 2.14
C PRO A 207 15.88 9.55 2.77
N LYS A 208 15.58 10.55 1.93
CA LYS A 208 14.99 11.80 2.39
C LYS A 208 13.65 11.61 3.06
N GLU A 209 12.82 10.74 2.50
CA GLU A 209 11.44 10.55 2.92
C GLU A 209 10.98 9.12 2.71
N LEU A 210 10.10 8.67 3.62
CA LEU A 210 9.36 7.43 3.54
C LEU A 210 7.87 7.77 3.40
N VAL A 211 7.25 7.39 2.28
CA VAL A 211 5.81 7.58 2.00
C VAL A 211 5.10 6.24 2.12
N LEU A 212 4.28 6.10 3.14
CA LEU A 212 3.71 4.83 3.56
C LEU A 212 2.18 4.86 3.43
N PHE A 213 1.62 4.04 2.54
CA PHE A 213 0.18 3.94 2.32
C PHE A 213 -0.36 2.71 3.04
N SER A 214 -1.21 2.90 4.06
CA SER A 214 -1.75 1.80 4.88
C SER A 214 -0.68 0.78 5.30
N PRO A 215 0.47 1.20 5.86
CA PRO A 215 1.60 0.29 6.06
C PRO A 215 1.29 -0.79 7.11
N TRP A 216 1.73 -2.02 6.85
CA TRP A 216 1.66 -3.13 7.80
C TRP A 216 2.88 -3.09 8.73
N VAL A 217 2.74 -2.38 9.84
CA VAL A 217 3.85 -2.00 10.74
C VAL A 217 4.04 -2.93 11.94
N ASP A 218 3.05 -3.77 12.23
CA ASP A 218 3.11 -4.91 13.14
C ASP A 218 2.53 -6.14 12.45
N ILE A 219 3.41 -7.03 11.98
CA ILE A 219 2.94 -8.21 11.24
C ILE A 219 2.32 -9.29 12.13
N ALA A 220 2.50 -9.20 13.44
CA ALA A 220 1.82 -10.10 14.36
C ALA A 220 0.30 -9.87 14.37
N THR A 221 -0.15 -8.64 14.05
CA THR A 221 -1.57 -8.28 14.02
C THR A 221 -2.35 -8.78 15.25
N ASP A 222 -1.72 -8.69 16.42
CA ASP A 222 -2.28 -9.15 17.70
C ASP A 222 -2.84 -8.02 18.56
N ASN A 223 -2.90 -6.80 18.03
CA ASN A 223 -3.53 -5.66 18.67
C ASN A 223 -5.03 -5.95 18.88
N PRO A 224 -5.52 -5.94 20.14
CA PRO A 224 -6.90 -6.30 20.45
C PRO A 224 -7.95 -5.37 19.82
N GLU A 225 -7.59 -4.15 19.46
CA GLU A 225 -8.50 -3.20 18.81
C GLU A 225 -8.86 -3.63 17.38
N ILE A 226 -8.03 -4.42 16.70
CA ILE A 226 -8.25 -4.88 15.31
C ILE A 226 -9.64 -5.50 15.13
N ALA A 227 -10.09 -6.29 16.12
CA ALA A 227 -11.42 -6.93 16.10
C ALA A 227 -12.57 -5.93 15.91
N SER A 228 -12.42 -4.69 16.36
CA SER A 228 -13.43 -3.63 16.18
C SER A 228 -13.45 -3.04 14.78
N TYR A 229 -12.36 -3.15 14.03
CA TYR A 229 -12.23 -2.61 12.67
C TYR A 229 -12.45 -3.66 11.59
N GLU A 230 -12.21 -4.93 11.88
CA GLU A 230 -12.36 -6.03 10.92
C GLU A 230 -13.73 -6.11 10.22
N PRO A 231 -14.88 -5.79 10.86
CA PRO A 231 -16.18 -5.76 10.17
C PRO A 231 -16.28 -4.70 9.06
N PHE A 232 -15.43 -3.68 9.11
CA PHE A 232 -15.44 -2.57 8.15
C PHE A 232 -14.39 -2.73 7.04
N ASP A 233 -13.44 -3.65 7.19
CA ASP A 233 -12.42 -3.91 6.17
C ASP A 233 -12.90 -4.95 5.14
N PRO A 234 -13.09 -4.55 3.87
CA PRO A 234 -13.52 -5.46 2.80
C PRO A 234 -12.36 -6.28 2.21
N ILE A 235 -11.10 -5.96 2.57
CA ILE A 235 -9.90 -6.47 1.88
C ILE A 235 -9.13 -7.45 2.77
N LEU A 236 -8.97 -7.13 4.05
CA LEU A 236 -8.13 -7.88 4.96
C LEU A 236 -8.94 -8.61 6.03
N LYS A 237 -8.39 -9.74 6.50
CA LYS A 237 -8.84 -10.47 7.69
C LYS A 237 -7.65 -10.77 8.58
N GLN A 238 -7.77 -10.47 9.87
CA GLN A 238 -6.71 -10.66 10.87
C GLN A 238 -6.14 -12.06 10.82
N SER A 239 -7.00 -13.08 10.83
CA SER A 239 -6.59 -14.49 10.85
C SER A 239 -5.72 -14.86 9.64
N GLY A 240 -6.06 -14.35 8.46
CA GLY A 240 -5.33 -14.65 7.22
C GLY A 240 -3.96 -13.98 7.16
N ILE A 241 -3.90 -12.67 7.45
CA ILE A 241 -2.62 -11.96 7.38
C ILE A 241 -1.67 -12.35 8.52
N HIS A 242 -2.19 -12.64 9.72
CA HIS A 242 -1.39 -13.18 10.82
C HIS A 242 -0.70 -14.49 10.44
N GLU A 243 -1.40 -15.39 9.76
CA GLU A 243 -0.82 -16.66 9.35
C GLU A 243 0.20 -16.46 8.22
N VAL A 244 -0.07 -15.59 7.25
CA VAL A 244 0.90 -15.20 6.22
C VAL A 244 2.20 -14.66 6.82
N ALA A 245 2.11 -13.87 7.88
CA ALA A 245 3.28 -13.29 8.56
C ALA A 245 4.29 -14.35 9.02
N LYS A 246 3.82 -15.53 9.44
CA LYS A 246 4.69 -16.64 9.86
C LYS A 246 5.51 -17.22 8.69
N TYR A 247 4.93 -17.27 7.50
CA TYR A 247 5.67 -17.70 6.30
C TYR A 247 6.75 -16.68 5.91
N TRP A 248 6.48 -15.38 6.12
CA TRP A 248 7.43 -14.30 5.82
C TRP A 248 8.55 -14.16 6.85
N ALA A 249 8.19 -14.08 8.14
CA ALA A 249 9.11 -13.75 9.21
C ALA A 249 9.65 -14.97 9.98
N GLY A 250 8.93 -16.10 9.97
CA GLY A 250 9.16 -17.21 10.87
C GLY A 250 8.47 -17.00 12.22
N GLU A 251 9.11 -17.36 13.33
CA GLU A 251 8.48 -17.36 14.65
C GLU A 251 8.47 -15.99 15.34
N ASP A 252 9.51 -15.18 15.15
CA ASP A 252 9.63 -13.86 15.78
C ASP A 252 8.96 -12.78 14.94
N LEU A 253 7.67 -12.61 15.16
CA LEU A 253 6.85 -11.62 14.45
C LEU A 253 7.02 -10.18 14.98
N LYS A 254 7.66 -9.99 16.14
CA LYS A 254 7.81 -8.67 16.79
C LYS A 254 9.18 -8.02 16.57
N GLN A 255 10.08 -8.70 15.88
CA GLN A 255 11.39 -8.12 15.59
C GLN A 255 11.27 -6.89 14.69
N PRO A 256 12.10 -5.83 14.91
CA PRO A 256 11.98 -4.54 14.24
C PRO A 256 12.01 -4.58 12.71
N LEU A 257 12.74 -5.50 12.11
CA LEU A 257 12.86 -5.57 10.66
C LEU A 257 11.57 -6.03 9.98
N VAL A 258 10.70 -6.79 10.64
CA VAL A 258 9.42 -7.23 10.09
C VAL A 258 8.23 -6.50 10.71
N SER A 259 8.36 -6.04 11.96
CA SER A 259 7.39 -5.21 12.67
C SER A 259 8.03 -3.88 13.08
N PRO A 260 8.20 -2.94 12.14
CA PRO A 260 8.94 -1.71 12.38
C PRO A 260 8.32 -0.78 13.43
N LEU A 261 7.08 -1.01 13.85
CA LEU A 261 6.47 -0.36 14.99
C LEU A 261 7.35 -0.49 16.26
N PHE A 262 8.08 -1.60 16.43
CA PHE A 262 8.93 -1.88 17.58
C PHE A 262 10.40 -1.47 17.38
N GLY A 263 10.74 -0.92 16.20
CA GLY A 263 12.10 -0.50 15.88
C GLY A 263 12.46 0.89 16.43
N ASP A 264 13.75 1.19 16.38
CA ASP A 264 14.27 2.55 16.60
C ASP A 264 14.16 3.37 15.33
N LEU A 265 13.24 4.33 15.32
CA LEU A 265 12.91 5.19 14.18
C LEU A 265 13.68 6.52 14.17
N SER A 266 14.54 6.75 15.17
CA SER A 266 15.34 7.97 15.25
C SER A 266 16.35 8.06 14.09
N GLY A 267 16.52 9.24 13.52
CA GLY A 267 17.48 9.46 12.42
C GLY A 267 17.08 8.89 11.07
N LEU A 268 15.89 8.33 10.92
CA LEU A 268 15.32 7.98 9.63
C LEU A 268 14.90 9.23 8.86
N GLY A 269 14.68 9.11 7.56
CA GLY A 269 14.04 10.16 6.76
C GLY A 269 12.65 10.52 7.26
N ARG A 270 12.09 11.67 6.79
CA ARG A 270 10.73 12.07 7.17
C ARG A 270 9.72 10.97 6.83
N ILE A 271 8.85 10.64 7.77
CA ILE A 271 7.84 9.58 7.59
C ILE A 271 6.48 10.22 7.30
N SER A 272 5.86 9.88 6.18
CA SER A 272 4.51 10.28 5.80
C SER A 272 3.60 9.05 5.75
N ILE A 273 2.58 9.00 6.61
CA ILE A 273 1.66 7.87 6.76
C ILE A 273 0.27 8.28 6.26
N TYR A 274 -0.33 7.46 5.40
CA TYR A 274 -1.71 7.61 4.92
C TYR A 274 -2.52 6.38 5.31
N ILE A 275 -3.57 6.55 6.11
CA ILE A 275 -4.36 5.43 6.64
C ILE A 275 -5.86 5.75 6.64
N GLY A 276 -6.68 4.76 6.33
CA GLY A 276 -8.12 4.81 6.45
C GLY A 276 -8.63 4.17 7.73
N THR A 277 -9.75 4.66 8.28
CA THR A 277 -10.30 4.08 9.51
C THR A 277 -11.17 2.84 9.29
N HIS A 278 -11.40 2.40 8.04
CA HIS A 278 -11.98 1.11 7.69
C HIS A 278 -10.90 0.11 7.21
N ASP A 279 -9.77 0.13 7.91
CA ASP A 279 -8.59 -0.69 7.65
C ASP A 279 -8.20 -1.38 8.97
N ILE A 280 -8.01 -2.69 8.96
CA ILE A 280 -7.60 -3.42 10.18
C ILE A 280 -6.19 -3.06 10.65
N LEU A 281 -5.37 -2.43 9.80
CA LEU A 281 -4.04 -1.94 10.15
C LEU A 281 -4.09 -0.55 10.82
N TYR A 282 -5.26 0.09 10.89
CA TYR A 282 -5.43 1.41 11.47
C TYR A 282 -4.98 1.50 12.93
N PRO A 283 -5.32 0.56 13.84
CA PRO A 283 -4.89 0.65 15.23
C PRO A 283 -3.37 0.70 15.39
N ASP A 284 -2.63 -0.12 14.66
CA ASP A 284 -1.17 -0.17 14.72
C ASP A 284 -0.52 1.07 14.11
N ASN A 285 -1.13 1.62 13.05
CA ASN A 285 -0.68 2.88 12.48
C ASN A 285 -0.92 4.08 13.40
N ARG A 286 -1.98 4.05 14.19
CA ARG A 286 -2.21 5.03 15.25
C ARG A 286 -1.14 4.91 16.35
N LEU A 287 -0.80 3.70 16.78
CA LEU A 287 0.29 3.47 17.72
C LEU A 287 1.64 3.95 17.18
N LEU A 288 1.90 3.72 15.88
CA LEU A 288 3.10 4.27 15.23
C LEU A 288 3.11 5.81 15.25
N HIS A 289 1.99 6.45 14.95
CA HIS A 289 1.86 7.91 15.01
C HIS A 289 2.12 8.43 16.44
N GLU A 290 1.51 7.82 17.45
CA GLU A 290 1.70 8.18 18.85
C GLU A 290 3.17 8.01 19.31
N LYS A 291 3.83 6.93 18.86
CA LYS A 291 5.26 6.71 19.09
C LYS A 291 6.12 7.83 18.45
N LEU A 292 5.88 8.16 17.19
CA LEU A 292 6.61 9.21 16.48
C LEU A 292 6.44 10.58 17.15
N LEU A 293 5.22 10.90 17.62
CA LEU A 293 4.95 12.12 18.40
C LEU A 293 5.74 12.13 19.72
N LYS A 294 5.67 11.04 20.48
CA LYS A 294 6.35 10.90 21.77
C LYS A 294 7.87 11.01 21.66
N GLU A 295 8.44 10.48 20.58
CA GLU A 295 9.88 10.50 20.31
C GLU A 295 10.34 11.79 19.60
N GLY A 296 9.42 12.72 19.30
CA GLY A 296 9.73 13.98 18.62
C GLY A 296 10.23 13.81 17.18
N ILE A 297 9.87 12.69 16.53
CA ILE A 297 10.30 12.40 15.17
C ILE A 297 9.41 13.15 14.16
N ASN A 298 10.05 13.86 13.23
CA ASN A 298 9.34 14.61 12.19
C ASN A 298 8.59 13.66 11.26
N HIS A 299 7.25 13.75 11.26
CA HIS A 299 6.41 12.91 10.45
C HIS A 299 5.13 13.63 10.06
N ARG A 300 4.43 13.05 9.10
CA ARG A 300 3.09 13.43 8.68
C ARG A 300 2.15 12.25 8.84
N TYR A 301 0.97 12.49 9.41
CA TYR A 301 -0.05 11.46 9.58
C TYR A 301 -1.36 11.95 9.00
N ILE A 302 -1.82 11.26 7.97
CA ILE A 302 -3.06 11.54 7.25
C ILE A 302 -4.03 10.39 7.52
N GLU A 303 -5.00 10.67 8.37
CA GLU A 303 -6.09 9.77 8.69
C GLU A 303 -7.33 10.16 7.90
N ARG A 304 -7.88 9.22 7.14
CA ARG A 304 -9.13 9.44 6.39
C ARG A 304 -10.26 8.56 6.95
N LYS A 305 -11.27 9.23 7.47
CA LYS A 305 -12.46 8.59 8.05
C LYS A 305 -13.16 7.72 7.01
N LYS A 306 -13.45 6.46 7.42
CA LYS A 306 -14.17 5.47 6.61
C LYS A 306 -13.54 5.13 5.25
N MET A 307 -12.26 5.38 5.11
CA MET A 307 -11.51 4.87 3.95
C MET A 307 -10.98 3.47 4.27
N ASN A 308 -11.01 2.60 3.28
CA ASN A 308 -10.53 1.22 3.37
C ASN A 308 -9.02 1.11 3.12
N HIS A 309 -8.50 -0.08 3.29
CA HIS A 309 -7.10 -0.42 3.06
C HIS A 309 -6.58 0.07 1.71
N VAL A 310 -5.46 0.79 1.71
CA VAL A 310 -4.80 1.39 0.52
C VAL A 310 -5.76 2.23 -0.34
N TYR A 311 -6.67 2.99 0.29
CA TYR A 311 -7.64 3.83 -0.42
C TYR A 311 -7.02 4.79 -1.44
N VAL A 312 -5.77 5.19 -1.24
CA VAL A 312 -5.04 6.10 -2.14
C VAL A 312 -4.87 5.54 -3.57
N GLY A 313 -4.95 4.21 -3.74
CA GLY A 313 -4.94 3.54 -5.02
C GLY A 313 -6.28 3.52 -5.74
N LEU A 314 -7.38 3.96 -5.09
CA LEU A 314 -8.72 3.95 -5.66
C LEU A 314 -9.03 5.23 -6.46
N PRO A 315 -9.90 5.15 -7.48
CA PRO A 315 -10.28 6.33 -8.29
C PRO A 315 -11.33 7.20 -7.57
N ILE A 316 -11.14 7.50 -6.28
CA ILE A 316 -12.03 8.28 -5.43
C ILE A 316 -11.52 9.70 -5.20
N LYS A 317 -12.42 10.58 -4.71
CA LYS A 317 -12.08 11.98 -4.46
C LYS A 317 -10.98 12.11 -3.40
N GLU A 318 -11.14 11.44 -2.29
CA GLU A 318 -10.24 11.47 -1.13
C GLU A 318 -8.81 11.06 -1.51
N ALA A 319 -8.68 10.00 -2.31
CA ALA A 319 -7.38 9.56 -2.83
C ALA A 319 -6.74 10.61 -3.76
N ARG A 320 -7.55 11.28 -4.59
CA ARG A 320 -7.02 12.33 -5.48
C ARG A 320 -6.52 13.55 -4.70
N GLU A 321 -7.24 13.95 -3.65
CA GLU A 321 -6.86 15.07 -2.78
C GLU A 321 -5.54 14.76 -2.07
N ASP A 322 -5.41 13.60 -1.44
CA ASP A 322 -4.22 13.23 -0.69
C ASP A 322 -2.99 13.03 -1.58
N ILE A 323 -3.17 12.41 -2.75
CA ILE A 323 -2.08 12.26 -3.72
C ILE A 323 -1.65 13.61 -4.31
N GLN A 324 -2.59 14.53 -4.56
CA GLN A 324 -2.24 15.88 -5.01
C GLN A 324 -1.44 16.63 -3.95
N GLU A 325 -1.86 16.58 -2.69
CA GLU A 325 -1.14 17.19 -1.59
C GLU A 325 0.25 16.58 -1.38
N LEU A 326 0.37 15.25 -1.47
CA LEU A 326 1.67 14.56 -1.46
C LEU A 326 2.58 15.05 -2.58
N ILE A 327 2.06 15.16 -3.81
CA ILE A 327 2.83 15.64 -4.96
C ILE A 327 3.38 17.06 -4.71
N GLU A 328 2.56 17.96 -4.17
CA GLU A 328 3.00 19.33 -3.85
C GLU A 328 4.08 19.35 -2.75
N GLU A 329 4.01 18.46 -1.76
CA GLU A 329 5.05 18.30 -0.75
C GLU A 329 6.36 17.74 -1.35
N LEU A 330 6.26 16.73 -2.19
CA LEU A 330 7.44 16.10 -2.80
C LEU A 330 8.15 17.00 -3.84
N LYS A 331 7.49 18.04 -4.34
CA LYS A 331 8.13 19.05 -5.22
C LYS A 331 9.08 19.99 -4.46
N LYS A 332 8.84 20.20 -3.17
CA LYS A 332 9.69 21.03 -2.30
C LYS A 332 11.02 20.34 -2.00
#